data_81bf00015780b2668c6d6b78a6e51616
#
_entry.id   81bf00015780b2668c6d6b78a6e51616
#
_cell.length_a   1.000
_cell.length_b   1.000
_cell.length_c   1.000
_cell.angle_alpha   90.00
_cell.angle_beta   90.00
_cell.angle_gamma   90.00
#
_symmetry.space_group_name_H-M   'P 1'
#
loop_
_entity.id
_entity.type
_entity.pdbx_description
1 polymer ?
#
loop_
_entity_poly.entity_id
_entity_poly.type
_entity_poly.pdbx_seq_one_letter_code
_entity_poly.pdbx_strand_id
1 'polypeptide(L)'
;GSLYIISSVFKNNKGGLAPNTLDSELLPPERETFIIGNLIENNNNVDAPATQSTNLSLGNGVVIAGGNNNVIKNNVIANHNLYGVIITATADVNYWPAHGNRVESNLIINSKRADIASSGLSNLGNCFENNYFNTSIPPGLQTLNNCDSSFYPLSADLSGMWSSLARVIQTSDGNYSQGDWRTFEAPANQPNMPIMDELMSFGYD
;
A
#
# COMPACT_ATOMS: atom_id res chain seq x y z
N GLY A 1 -17.41 -0.73 -5.93
CA GLY A 1 -17.61 -2.06 -5.35
C GLY A 1 -16.40 -2.47 -4.55
N SER A 2 -16.55 -3.41 -3.64
CA SER A 2 -15.46 -3.89 -2.80
C SER A 2 -14.53 -4.83 -3.57
N LEU A 3 -13.21 -4.73 -3.34
CA LEU A 3 -12.18 -5.62 -3.87
C LEU A 3 -11.59 -6.45 -2.74
N TYR A 4 -11.54 -7.76 -2.93
CA TYR A 4 -10.92 -8.68 -1.97
C TYR A 4 -9.66 -9.30 -2.57
N ILE A 5 -8.54 -9.13 -1.90
CA ILE A 5 -7.24 -9.71 -2.23
C ILE A 5 -6.86 -10.62 -1.06
N ILE A 6 -7.02 -11.92 -1.24
CA ILE A 6 -6.95 -12.89 -0.14
C ILE A 6 -5.96 -14.00 -0.47
N SER A 7 -5.18 -14.44 0.52
CA SER A 7 -4.31 -15.62 0.46
C SER A 7 -3.42 -15.68 -0.78
N SER A 8 -2.92 -14.53 -1.20
CA SER A 8 -2.11 -14.37 -2.41
C SER A 8 -0.65 -14.04 -2.07
N VAL A 9 0.24 -14.20 -3.05
CA VAL A 9 1.68 -13.92 -2.92
C VAL A 9 2.09 -12.84 -3.91
N PHE A 10 2.65 -11.73 -3.39
CA PHE A 10 3.17 -10.61 -4.17
C PHE A 10 4.65 -10.44 -3.86
N LYS A 11 5.52 -10.96 -4.72
CA LYS A 11 6.97 -10.96 -4.49
C LYS A 11 7.75 -10.43 -5.69
N ASN A 12 8.84 -9.75 -5.41
CA ASN A 12 9.84 -9.32 -6.40
C ASN A 12 9.28 -8.40 -7.50
N ASN A 13 8.16 -7.74 -7.25
CA ASN A 13 7.62 -6.73 -8.13
C ASN A 13 8.31 -5.37 -7.90
N LYS A 14 7.95 -4.38 -8.66
CA LYS A 14 8.39 -2.99 -8.45
C LYS A 14 7.83 -2.44 -7.14
N GLY A 15 6.56 -2.62 -6.88
CA GLY A 15 5.85 -2.37 -5.63
C GLY A 15 4.88 -3.50 -5.36
N GLY A 16 4.37 -3.61 -4.15
CA GLY A 16 3.40 -4.65 -3.78
C GLY A 16 1.99 -4.29 -4.26
N LEU A 17 1.17 -3.78 -3.38
CA LEU A 17 -0.21 -3.38 -3.66
C LEU A 17 -0.38 -1.86 -3.47
N ALA A 18 -1.13 -1.23 -4.35
CA ALA A 18 -1.32 0.22 -4.30
C ALA A 18 -2.79 0.62 -4.56
N PRO A 19 -3.71 0.41 -3.59
CA PRO A 19 -5.01 1.06 -3.64
C PRO A 19 -4.81 2.58 -3.71
N ASN A 20 -5.22 3.19 -4.82
CA ASN A 20 -5.00 4.62 -5.04
C ASN A 20 -6.18 5.29 -5.73
N THR A 21 -6.28 6.59 -5.53
CA THR A 21 -7.28 7.45 -6.19
C THR A 21 -6.60 8.35 -7.21
N LEU A 22 -7.13 8.38 -8.42
CA LEU A 22 -6.75 9.30 -9.49
C LEU A 22 -7.98 10.01 -10.04
N ASP A 23 -7.82 11.24 -10.50
CA ASP A 23 -8.92 12.02 -11.12
C ASP A 23 -9.43 11.42 -12.43
N SER A 24 -8.65 10.55 -13.05
CA SER A 24 -9.03 9.81 -14.26
C SER A 24 -9.99 8.63 -13.99
N GLU A 25 -10.23 8.29 -12.72
CA GLU A 25 -11.15 7.22 -12.36
C GLU A 25 -12.60 7.66 -12.59
N LEU A 26 -13.45 6.71 -12.97
CA LEU A 26 -14.86 6.98 -13.24
C LEU A 26 -15.65 7.37 -11.97
N LEU A 27 -15.30 6.80 -10.83
CA LEU A 27 -15.99 6.97 -9.55
C LEU A 27 -15.00 7.11 -8.38
N PRO A 28 -14.16 8.15 -8.33
CA PRO A 28 -13.26 8.38 -7.20
C PRO A 28 -14.05 8.76 -5.93
N PRO A 29 -13.49 8.60 -4.73
CA PRO A 29 -12.20 7.98 -4.44
C PRO A 29 -12.25 6.44 -4.46
N GLU A 30 -11.08 5.81 -4.60
CA GLU A 30 -10.88 4.38 -4.35
C GLU A 30 -11.33 4.03 -2.92
N ARG A 31 -11.99 2.87 -2.75
CA ARG A 31 -12.53 2.48 -1.45
C ARG A 31 -12.85 1.01 -1.32
N GLU A 32 -12.88 0.55 -0.05
CA GLU A 32 -13.35 -0.78 0.32
C GLU A 32 -12.54 -1.91 -0.33
N THR A 33 -11.22 -1.75 -0.39
CA THR A 33 -10.30 -2.83 -0.74
C THR A 33 -9.87 -3.56 0.53
N PHE A 34 -10.04 -4.88 0.51
CA PHE A 34 -9.70 -5.79 1.61
C PHE A 34 -8.48 -6.62 1.22
N ILE A 35 -7.35 -6.42 1.90
CA ILE A 35 -6.08 -7.12 1.68
C ILE A 35 -5.86 -8.01 2.89
N ILE A 36 -6.14 -9.32 2.75
CA ILE A 36 -6.25 -10.23 3.89
C ILE A 36 -5.42 -11.50 3.68
N GLY A 37 -4.57 -11.84 4.66
CA GLY A 37 -3.87 -13.11 4.69
C GLY A 37 -2.84 -13.31 3.56
N ASN A 38 -2.27 -12.24 3.01
CA ASN A 38 -1.33 -12.30 1.91
C ASN A 38 0.13 -12.34 2.39
N LEU A 39 1.02 -12.85 1.54
CA LEU A 39 2.46 -12.65 1.63
C LEU A 39 2.90 -11.58 0.62
N ILE A 40 3.39 -10.45 1.12
CA ILE A 40 3.83 -9.30 0.34
C ILE A 40 5.29 -9.05 0.66
N GLU A 41 6.20 -9.47 -0.23
CA GLU A 41 7.61 -9.53 0.13
C GLU A 41 8.54 -9.05 -0.99
N ASN A 42 9.58 -8.29 -0.60
CA ASN A 42 10.69 -7.92 -1.48
C ASN A 42 10.25 -7.24 -2.80
N ASN A 43 9.25 -6.37 -2.74
CA ASN A 43 8.78 -5.64 -3.93
C ASN A 43 9.62 -4.38 -4.17
N ASN A 44 10.84 -4.59 -4.66
CA ASN A 44 11.89 -3.59 -4.81
C ASN A 44 12.50 -3.59 -6.23
N ASN A 45 11.91 -4.28 -7.19
CA ASN A 45 12.51 -4.52 -8.50
C ASN A 45 12.53 -3.23 -9.34
N VAL A 46 13.71 -2.64 -9.46
CA VAL A 46 13.93 -1.43 -10.26
C VAL A 46 13.92 -1.70 -11.76
N ASP A 47 14.20 -2.94 -12.17
CA ASP A 47 14.30 -3.35 -13.57
C ASP A 47 12.93 -3.75 -14.15
N ALA A 48 11.90 -3.87 -13.31
CA ALA A 48 10.55 -4.15 -13.80
C ALA A 48 10.04 -2.97 -14.65
N PRO A 49 9.26 -3.26 -15.72
CA PRO A 49 8.65 -2.21 -16.53
C PRO A 49 7.90 -1.20 -15.68
N ALA A 50 8.14 0.08 -15.95
CA ALA A 50 7.54 1.15 -15.18
C ALA A 50 6.63 2.00 -16.06
N THR A 51 5.49 2.37 -15.51
CA THR A 51 4.70 3.52 -15.91
C THR A 51 4.90 4.63 -14.88
N GLN A 52 4.45 5.84 -15.16
CA GLN A 52 4.52 6.93 -14.21
C GLN A 52 3.90 6.56 -12.85
N SER A 53 2.73 5.94 -12.86
CA SER A 53 2.02 5.52 -11.64
C SER A 53 2.73 4.40 -10.88
N THR A 54 3.36 3.44 -11.55
CA THR A 54 4.05 2.33 -10.87
C THR A 54 5.32 2.75 -10.15
N ASN A 55 5.92 3.88 -10.52
CA ASN A 55 7.07 4.40 -9.78
C ASN A 55 6.72 4.96 -8.40
N LEU A 56 5.47 5.34 -8.15
CA LEU A 56 5.01 5.75 -6.81
C LEU A 56 5.00 4.59 -5.83
N SER A 57 4.71 3.39 -6.31
CA SER A 57 4.68 2.18 -5.48
C SER A 57 6.04 1.51 -5.29
N LEU A 58 7.09 1.93 -6.04
CA LEU A 58 8.41 1.31 -6.00
C LEU A 58 8.95 1.20 -4.57
N GLY A 59 9.30 -0.01 -4.19
CA GLY A 59 9.94 -0.28 -2.90
C GLY A 59 8.99 -0.25 -1.70
N ASN A 60 7.68 -0.25 -1.93
CA ASN A 60 6.67 -0.33 -0.88
C ASN A 60 5.95 -1.69 -0.90
N GLY A 61 5.52 -2.14 0.28
CA GLY A 61 4.65 -3.31 0.40
C GLY A 61 3.21 -2.97 0.04
N VAL A 62 2.57 -2.12 0.82
CA VAL A 62 1.21 -1.62 0.55
C VAL A 62 1.19 -0.11 0.66
N VAL A 63 0.66 0.55 -0.36
CA VAL A 63 0.44 2.00 -0.39
C VAL A 63 -1.04 2.29 -0.54
N ILE A 64 -1.69 2.81 0.50
CA ILE A 64 -3.01 3.41 0.33
C ILE A 64 -2.80 4.89 0.05
N ALA A 65 -3.14 5.32 -1.16
CA ALA A 65 -2.95 6.69 -1.61
C ALA A 65 -4.28 7.35 -2.01
N GLY A 66 -4.85 8.13 -1.09
CA GLY A 66 -6.16 8.76 -1.29
C GLY A 66 -7.35 7.79 -1.26
N GLY A 67 -7.14 6.54 -0.83
CA GLY A 67 -8.17 5.52 -0.72
C GLY A 67 -8.89 5.55 0.64
N ASN A 68 -10.15 5.11 0.64
CA ASN A 68 -11.02 5.19 1.82
C ASN A 68 -11.55 3.83 2.28
N ASN A 69 -11.65 3.64 3.59
CA ASN A 69 -12.26 2.47 4.21
C ASN A 69 -11.65 1.12 3.76
N ASN A 70 -10.34 1.12 3.48
CA ASN A 70 -9.62 -0.09 3.13
C ASN A 70 -9.19 -0.83 4.40
N VAL A 71 -9.06 -2.15 4.29
CA VAL A 71 -8.63 -3.02 5.38
C VAL A 71 -7.41 -3.83 4.97
N ILE A 72 -6.33 -3.70 5.73
CA ILE A 72 -5.10 -4.51 5.59
C ILE A 72 -4.99 -5.37 6.83
N LYS A 73 -5.23 -6.68 6.70
CA LYS A 73 -5.37 -7.56 7.86
C LYS A 73 -4.68 -8.91 7.69
N ASN A 74 -4.04 -9.40 8.76
CA ASN A 74 -3.45 -10.73 8.82
C ASN A 74 -2.43 -11.03 7.71
N ASN A 75 -1.74 -10.02 7.17
CA ASN A 75 -0.72 -10.20 6.15
C ASN A 75 0.67 -10.35 6.76
N VAL A 76 1.56 -10.98 6.00
CA VAL A 76 3.02 -10.92 6.21
C VAL A 76 3.57 -9.96 5.15
N ILE A 77 4.14 -8.83 5.59
CA ILE A 77 4.66 -7.76 4.73
C ILE A 77 6.11 -7.52 5.12
N ALA A 78 7.06 -7.82 4.23
CA ALA A 78 8.46 -7.83 4.63
C ALA A 78 9.44 -7.37 3.54
N ASN A 79 10.60 -6.89 3.99
CA ASN A 79 11.77 -6.67 3.15
C ASN A 79 11.56 -5.62 2.04
N HIS A 80 10.99 -4.47 2.36
CA HIS A 80 10.76 -3.37 1.43
C HIS A 80 11.80 -2.27 1.55
N ASN A 81 12.17 -1.64 0.43
CA ASN A 81 13.17 -0.57 0.42
C ASN A 81 12.65 0.77 0.95
N LEU A 82 11.33 0.93 1.04
CA LEU A 82 10.68 2.11 1.63
C LEU A 82 9.80 1.70 2.81
N TYR A 83 8.51 1.56 2.57
CA TYR A 83 7.55 1.27 3.63
C TYR A 83 6.98 -0.15 3.50
N GLY A 84 6.73 -0.79 4.62
CA GLY A 84 5.89 -1.98 4.65
C GLY A 84 4.45 -1.61 4.30
N VAL A 85 3.85 -0.75 5.11
CA VAL A 85 2.53 -0.15 4.85
C VAL A 85 2.61 1.35 5.01
N ILE A 86 2.09 2.10 4.06
CA ILE A 86 1.90 3.55 4.17
C ILE A 86 0.48 3.94 3.79
N ILE A 87 -0.13 4.79 4.61
CA ILE A 87 -1.38 5.49 4.29
C ILE A 87 -1.03 6.94 3.99
N THR A 88 -1.34 7.41 2.80
CA THR A 88 -1.02 8.76 2.35
C THR A 88 -2.16 9.36 1.52
N ALA A 89 -2.19 10.67 1.41
CA ALA A 89 -3.04 11.33 0.43
C ALA A 89 -2.44 11.20 -0.98
N THR A 90 -3.28 11.34 -1.99
CA THR A 90 -2.88 11.54 -3.38
C THR A 90 -3.16 12.99 -3.80
N ALA A 91 -2.21 13.60 -4.49
CA ALA A 91 -2.43 14.84 -5.21
C ALA A 91 -2.31 14.55 -6.71
N ASP A 92 -3.41 14.76 -7.42
CA ASP A 92 -3.49 14.71 -8.88
C ASP A 92 -4.02 16.09 -9.34
N VAL A 93 -5.07 16.21 -10.10
CA VAL A 93 -5.77 17.50 -10.33
C VAL A 93 -6.45 17.96 -9.03
N ASN A 94 -7.10 17.03 -8.33
CA ASN A 94 -7.65 17.25 -7.00
C ASN A 94 -6.74 16.63 -5.92
N TYR A 95 -6.93 17.09 -4.69
CA TYR A 95 -6.30 16.50 -3.52
C TYR A 95 -7.26 15.48 -2.88
N TRP A 96 -6.81 14.23 -2.81
CA TRP A 96 -7.56 13.10 -2.25
C TRP A 96 -6.95 12.64 -0.94
N PRO A 97 -7.51 13.02 0.21
CA PRO A 97 -7.06 12.48 1.49
C PRO A 97 -7.49 11.02 1.65
N ALA A 98 -6.74 10.26 2.43
CA ALA A 98 -7.08 8.89 2.76
C ALA A 98 -7.85 8.84 4.08
N HIS A 99 -9.03 8.24 4.11
CA HIS A 99 -9.91 8.22 5.29
C HIS A 99 -10.33 6.80 5.70
N GLY A 100 -10.46 6.58 7.01
CA GLY A 100 -11.12 5.39 7.56
C GLY A 100 -10.43 4.06 7.28
N ASN A 101 -9.16 4.07 6.90
CA ASN A 101 -8.42 2.85 6.59
C ASN A 101 -7.95 2.16 7.88
N ARG A 102 -7.95 0.83 7.88
CA ARG A 102 -7.58 0.00 9.02
C ARG A 102 -6.42 -0.92 8.68
N VAL A 103 -5.40 -0.91 9.51
CA VAL A 103 -4.23 -1.81 9.41
C VAL A 103 -4.18 -2.64 10.68
N GLU A 104 -4.54 -3.93 10.58
CA GLU A 104 -4.82 -4.76 11.74
C GLU A 104 -4.09 -6.10 11.68
N SER A 105 -3.49 -6.52 12.80
CA SER A 105 -3.00 -7.89 13.01
C SER A 105 -2.02 -8.37 11.93
N ASN A 106 -1.23 -7.47 11.34
CA ASN A 106 -0.21 -7.83 10.36
C ASN A 106 1.16 -8.05 11.02
N LEU A 107 1.99 -8.87 10.40
CA LEU A 107 3.43 -8.92 10.63
C LEU A 107 4.10 -8.05 9.56
N ILE A 108 4.68 -6.91 9.96
CA ILE A 108 5.27 -5.93 9.04
C ILE A 108 6.71 -5.65 9.50
N ILE A 109 7.71 -6.14 8.74
CA ILE A 109 9.09 -6.12 9.21
C ILE A 109 10.10 -5.81 8.11
N ASN A 110 11.27 -5.34 8.52
CA ASN A 110 12.45 -5.14 7.67
C ASN A 110 12.22 -4.15 6.52
N SER A 111 11.41 -3.14 6.72
CA SER A 111 11.28 -2.06 5.76
C SER A 111 12.28 -0.95 6.08
N LYS A 112 13.05 -0.50 5.08
CA LYS A 112 14.20 0.37 5.34
C LYS A 112 13.83 1.77 5.84
N ARG A 113 12.68 2.31 5.41
CA ARG A 113 12.25 3.62 5.87
C ARG A 113 11.38 3.54 7.11
N ALA A 114 10.32 2.76 7.07
CA ALA A 114 9.52 2.36 8.21
C ALA A 114 8.64 1.15 7.86
N ASP A 115 8.33 0.34 8.86
CA ASP A 115 7.42 -0.77 8.67
C ASP A 115 5.97 -0.26 8.49
N ILE A 116 5.56 0.69 9.34
CA ILE A 116 4.26 1.36 9.18
C ILE A 116 4.44 2.88 9.10
N ALA A 117 3.65 3.53 8.27
CA ALA A 117 3.67 4.98 8.12
C ALA A 117 2.29 5.57 7.84
N SER A 118 2.08 6.80 8.28
CA SER A 118 0.95 7.63 7.90
C SER A 118 1.44 9.01 7.50
N SER A 119 0.98 9.50 6.35
CA SER A 119 1.39 10.77 5.79
C SER A 119 0.24 11.40 5.02
N GLY A 120 0.13 12.72 5.08
CA GLY A 120 -0.85 13.47 4.32
C GLY A 120 -1.69 14.39 5.18
N LEU A 121 -1.99 15.56 4.62
CA LEU A 121 -2.88 16.52 5.24
C LEU A 121 -4.33 16.01 5.17
N SER A 122 -5.08 16.25 6.23
CA SER A 122 -6.51 15.91 6.30
C SER A 122 -6.84 14.42 6.20
N ASN A 123 -5.88 13.52 6.42
CA ASN A 123 -6.18 12.10 6.59
C ASN A 123 -6.85 11.90 7.94
N LEU A 124 -8.08 11.38 7.96
CA LEU A 124 -8.87 11.21 9.17
C LEU A 124 -9.35 9.77 9.33
N GLY A 125 -9.46 9.30 10.58
CA GLY A 125 -10.05 8.01 10.88
C GLY A 125 -9.22 6.78 10.46
N ASN A 126 -7.97 6.98 10.06
CA ASN A 126 -7.09 5.85 9.79
C ASN A 126 -6.54 5.30 11.09
N CYS A 127 -6.56 3.99 11.26
CA CYS A 127 -6.12 3.37 12.49
C CYS A 127 -5.23 2.14 12.30
N PHE A 128 -4.43 1.85 13.33
CA PHE A 128 -3.47 0.76 13.37
C PHE A 128 -3.68 -0.02 14.67
N GLU A 129 -3.86 -1.35 14.57
CA GLU A 129 -4.15 -2.16 15.74
C GLU A 129 -3.51 -3.54 15.66
N ASN A 130 -2.96 -4.01 16.77
CA ASN A 130 -2.41 -5.36 16.92
C ASN A 130 -1.39 -5.78 15.85
N ASN A 131 -0.73 -4.82 15.17
CA ASN A 131 0.34 -5.16 14.25
C ASN A 131 1.65 -5.41 14.99
N TYR A 132 2.41 -6.36 14.52
CA TYR A 132 3.80 -6.56 14.92
C TYR A 132 4.73 -5.86 13.91
N PHE A 133 5.53 -4.89 14.37
CA PHE A 133 6.45 -4.11 13.56
C PHE A 133 7.59 -3.57 14.42
N ASN A 134 8.68 -3.12 13.83
CA ASN A 134 9.82 -2.54 14.53
C ASN A 134 9.85 -1.00 14.46
N THR A 135 9.43 -0.44 13.36
CA THR A 135 9.58 1.00 13.07
C THR A 135 8.28 1.65 12.58
N SER A 136 8.04 2.89 13.03
CA SER A 136 6.87 3.66 12.57
C SER A 136 7.19 5.13 12.30
N ILE A 137 6.51 5.74 11.35
CA ILE A 137 6.53 7.18 11.08
C ILE A 137 5.10 7.73 11.04
N PRO A 138 4.72 8.59 11.99
CA PRO A 138 5.52 9.08 13.13
C PRO A 138 5.84 7.97 14.14
N PRO A 139 6.83 8.19 15.02
CA PRO A 139 7.08 7.29 16.13
C PRO A 139 5.83 7.09 16.99
N GLY A 140 5.54 5.84 17.35
CA GLY A 140 4.35 5.52 18.17
C GLY A 140 3.03 5.54 17.39
N LEU A 141 3.06 5.47 16.07
CA LEU A 141 1.88 5.59 15.21
C LEU A 141 0.71 4.70 15.65
N GLN A 142 0.95 3.42 15.93
CA GLN A 142 -0.13 2.50 16.35
C GLN A 142 -0.74 2.89 17.69
N THR A 143 0.03 3.42 18.63
CA THR A 143 -0.49 3.88 19.91
C THR A 143 -1.31 5.17 19.76
N LEU A 144 -0.83 6.08 18.92
CA LEU A 144 -1.48 7.37 18.69
C LEU A 144 -2.76 7.24 17.84
N ASN A 145 -2.75 6.32 16.88
CA ASN A 145 -3.85 6.06 15.96
C ASN A 145 -4.46 4.66 16.18
N ASN A 146 -4.64 4.26 17.44
CA ASN A 146 -5.34 3.03 17.76
C ASN A 146 -6.80 3.12 17.28
N CYS A 147 -7.38 2.00 16.86
CA CYS A 147 -8.72 1.97 16.28
C CYS A 147 -9.84 2.41 17.25
N ASP A 148 -9.57 2.37 18.54
CA ASP A 148 -10.47 2.89 19.58
C ASP A 148 -10.23 4.37 19.90
N SER A 149 -9.22 5.01 19.30
CA SER A 149 -8.86 6.40 19.56
C SER A 149 -9.79 7.37 18.84
N SER A 150 -10.18 8.43 19.51
CA SER A 150 -10.84 9.59 18.89
C SER A 150 -9.85 10.66 18.45
N PHE A 151 -8.57 10.47 18.71
CA PHE A 151 -7.50 11.42 18.37
C PHE A 151 -6.68 10.93 17.19
N TYR A 152 -6.67 11.68 16.11
CA TYR A 152 -5.90 11.38 14.91
C TYR A 152 -4.87 12.49 14.69
N PRO A 153 -3.60 12.28 15.09
CA PRO A 153 -2.59 13.31 14.93
C PRO A 153 -2.35 13.60 13.45
N LEU A 154 -2.25 14.88 13.11
CA LEU A 154 -1.73 15.31 11.83
C LEU A 154 -0.26 14.91 11.78
N SER A 155 0.03 13.86 11.07
CA SER A 155 1.39 13.38 10.87
C SER A 155 1.74 13.39 9.41
N ALA A 156 2.84 14.01 9.08
CA ALA A 156 3.35 13.99 7.73
C ALA A 156 4.83 13.57 7.75
N ASP A 157 5.15 12.49 7.09
CA ASP A 157 6.52 12.26 6.65
C ASP A 157 6.83 13.18 5.46
N LEU A 158 7.15 14.43 5.75
CA LEU A 158 7.42 15.44 4.73
C LEU A 158 8.58 15.02 3.82
N SER A 159 9.60 14.32 4.35
CA SER A 159 10.73 13.88 3.54
C SER A 159 10.34 12.72 2.61
N GLY A 160 9.43 11.85 3.04
CA GLY A 160 8.82 10.82 2.20
C GLY A 160 7.93 11.42 1.11
N MET A 161 7.15 12.43 1.44
CA MET A 161 6.36 13.18 0.46
C MET A 161 7.24 13.83 -0.61
N TRP A 162 8.31 14.49 -0.22
CA TRP A 162 9.26 15.11 -1.17
C TRP A 162 9.95 14.07 -2.04
N SER A 163 10.38 12.93 -1.49
CA SER A 163 11.00 11.88 -2.26
C SER A 163 10.03 11.21 -3.26
N SER A 164 8.76 11.12 -2.92
CA SER A 164 7.72 10.63 -3.81
C SER A 164 7.42 11.63 -4.92
N LEU A 165 7.29 12.91 -4.59
CA LEU A 165 7.10 13.99 -5.57
C LEU A 165 8.29 14.08 -6.54
N ALA A 166 9.53 14.00 -6.05
CA ALA A 166 10.72 13.99 -6.90
C ALA A 166 10.70 12.83 -7.89
N ARG A 167 10.22 11.64 -7.49
CA ARG A 167 10.07 10.50 -8.40
C ARG A 167 8.98 10.72 -9.45
N VAL A 168 7.87 11.34 -9.09
CA VAL A 168 6.82 11.73 -10.07
C VAL A 168 7.39 12.68 -11.11
N ILE A 169 8.13 13.72 -10.68
CA ILE A 169 8.74 14.68 -11.58
C ILE A 169 9.75 13.99 -12.51
N GLN A 170 10.63 13.13 -11.98
CA GLN A 170 11.60 12.39 -12.78
C GLN A 170 10.94 11.47 -13.82
N THR A 171 9.75 10.95 -13.52
CA THR A 171 9.02 10.10 -14.46
C THR A 171 8.19 10.89 -15.46
N SER A 172 7.73 12.10 -15.12
CA SER A 172 7.05 12.99 -16.06
C SER A 172 7.96 13.47 -17.19
N ASP A 173 9.27 13.54 -16.95
CA ASP A 173 10.27 13.90 -17.94
C ASP A 173 10.62 12.77 -18.94
N GLY A 174 9.90 11.66 -18.92
CA GLY A 174 10.11 10.54 -19.85
C GLY A 174 11.36 9.69 -19.58
N ASN A 175 12.02 9.91 -18.48
CA ASN A 175 13.29 9.27 -18.10
C ASN A 175 13.09 7.92 -17.38
N TYR A 176 12.10 7.16 -17.79
CA TYR A 176 11.89 5.81 -17.26
C TYR A 176 11.91 4.76 -18.38
N SER A 177 12.47 3.62 -18.08
CA SER A 177 12.45 2.47 -18.98
C SER A 177 10.98 2.08 -19.25
N GLN A 178 10.52 2.33 -20.45
CA GLN A 178 9.24 1.79 -20.93
C GLN A 178 9.47 0.33 -21.34
N GLY A 179 9.50 -0.57 -20.36
CA GLY A 179 9.52 -1.99 -20.66
C GLY A 179 8.17 -2.43 -21.21
N ASP A 180 8.17 -3.12 -22.35
CA ASP A 180 6.99 -3.83 -22.81
C ASP A 180 6.84 -5.10 -21.97
N TRP A 181 5.81 -5.19 -21.14
CA TRP A 181 5.55 -6.36 -20.29
C TRP A 181 5.44 -7.68 -21.06
N ARG A 182 5.12 -7.60 -22.36
CA ARG A 182 5.02 -8.76 -23.24
C ARG A 182 6.38 -9.38 -23.58
N THR A 183 7.46 -8.66 -23.37
CA THR A 183 8.83 -9.14 -23.60
C THR A 183 9.43 -9.82 -22.37
N PHE A 184 8.74 -9.76 -21.22
CA PHE A 184 9.18 -10.44 -20.01
C PHE A 184 8.67 -11.87 -19.99
N GLU A 185 9.49 -12.77 -19.49
CA GLU A 185 9.12 -14.17 -19.30
C GLU A 185 7.89 -14.26 -18.40
N ALA A 186 6.90 -15.04 -18.81
CA ALA A 186 5.74 -15.28 -17.97
C ALA A 186 6.17 -15.92 -16.65
N PRO A 187 5.63 -15.49 -15.51
CA PRO A 187 5.94 -16.13 -14.23
C PRO A 187 5.57 -17.62 -14.28
N ALA A 188 6.32 -18.44 -13.54
CA ALA A 188 5.98 -19.85 -13.40
C ALA A 188 4.52 -20.00 -12.93
N ASN A 189 3.85 -21.02 -13.45
CA ASN A 189 2.48 -21.32 -13.07
C ASN A 189 2.37 -21.36 -11.54
N GLN A 190 1.51 -20.51 -11.01
CA GLN A 190 1.19 -20.52 -9.59
C GLN A 190 0.46 -21.84 -9.25
N PRO A 191 0.70 -22.44 -8.07
CA PRO A 191 -0.16 -23.52 -7.62
C PRO A 191 -1.62 -23.04 -7.64
N ASN A 192 -2.54 -23.93 -7.94
CA ASN A 192 -3.96 -23.59 -8.02
C ASN A 192 -4.37 -22.76 -6.81
N MET A 193 -4.90 -21.58 -7.07
CA MET A 193 -5.46 -20.75 -6.00
C MET A 193 -6.67 -21.48 -5.42
N PRO A 194 -6.88 -21.44 -4.10
CA PRO A 194 -8.09 -21.97 -3.51
C PRO A 194 -9.31 -21.32 -4.18
N ILE A 195 -10.30 -22.12 -4.52
CA ILE A 195 -11.55 -21.60 -5.08
C ILE A 195 -12.31 -20.82 -3.99
N MET A 196 -13.08 -19.82 -4.44
CA MET A 196 -13.81 -18.90 -3.56
C MET A 196 -14.64 -19.63 -2.49
N ASP A 197 -15.26 -20.77 -2.86
CA ASP A 197 -16.07 -21.58 -1.94
C ASP A 197 -15.26 -22.18 -0.77
N GLU A 198 -13.98 -22.48 -0.99
CA GLU A 198 -13.07 -22.91 0.08
C GLU A 198 -12.72 -21.75 1.01
N LEU A 199 -12.52 -20.55 0.46
CA LEU A 199 -12.21 -19.34 1.24
C LEU A 199 -13.40 -18.90 2.11
N MET A 200 -14.61 -19.00 1.60
CA MET A 200 -15.84 -18.68 2.34
C MET A 200 -16.09 -19.65 3.52
N SER A 201 -15.54 -20.87 3.47
CA SER A 201 -15.63 -21.82 4.58
C SER A 201 -14.79 -21.46 5.81
N PHE A 202 -13.87 -20.49 5.70
CA PHE A 202 -13.02 -20.03 6.80
C PHE A 202 -13.64 -18.91 7.65
N GLY A 203 -14.94 -18.59 7.46
CA GLY A 203 -15.68 -17.70 8.35
C GLY A 203 -15.22 -16.25 8.30
N TYR A 204 -14.93 -15.73 7.15
CA TYR A 204 -14.75 -14.29 6.92
C TYR A 204 -16.15 -13.66 6.71
N ASP A 205 -16.86 -13.44 7.84
CA ASP A 205 -18.04 -12.58 7.89
C ASP A 205 -17.61 -11.11 8.09
#